data_093fc2f1f0719f1802baff63d0114ff6
#
_entry.id   093fc2f1f0719f1802baff63d0114ff6
#
_cell.length_a   1.000
_cell.length_b   1.000
_cell.length_c   1.000
_cell.angle_alpha   90.00
_cell.angle_beta   90.00
_cell.angle_gamma   90.00
#
_symmetry.space_group_name_H-M   'P 1'
#
loop_
_entity.id
_entity.type
_entity.pdbx_description
1 polymer ?
#
loop_
_entity_poly.entity_id
_entity_poly.type
_entity_poly.pdbx_seq_one_letter_code
_entity_poly.pdbx_strand_id
1 'polypeptide(L)'
;QGHGDYPTTMPEGFIPGITVSGFFDEEEQVQFEYYVNQIHEMDTFIGELTNMLSRRNEETVLVMYGDHLPTFNFTNDTMENGDIYQTEYFIWSNYGLEKKDIDLQAYQLSAAVFDRLGISEGYIMKFHQAKHNDADYLKKLKVLEYDILYGDKQIYDGKVPYVATDLK
;
A
#
# COMPACT_ATOMS: atom_id res chain seq x y z
N GLN A 1 -8.92 -11.91 -9.00
CA GLN A 1 -9.30 -11.15 -7.81
C GLN A 1 -8.79 -11.89 -6.57
N GLY A 2 -7.64 -11.53 -6.05
CA GLY A 2 -7.03 -12.16 -4.88
C GLY A 2 -7.69 -11.77 -3.54
N HIS A 3 -9.01 -11.59 -3.51
CA HIS A 3 -9.73 -11.08 -2.34
C HIS A 3 -10.58 -12.17 -1.70
N GLY A 4 -10.35 -12.45 -0.42
CA GLY A 4 -11.16 -13.20 0.54
C GLY A 4 -12.00 -14.37 0.06
N ASP A 5 -12.57 -15.13 0.98
CA ASP A 5 -13.50 -16.24 0.72
C ASP A 5 -12.97 -17.27 -0.31
N TYR A 6 -11.75 -17.75 -0.06
CA TYR A 6 -11.14 -18.77 -0.93
C TYR A 6 -11.92 -20.07 -0.86
N PRO A 7 -12.20 -20.71 -2.03
CA PRO A 7 -13.02 -21.90 -2.07
C PRO A 7 -12.31 -23.11 -1.43
N THR A 8 -13.05 -23.92 -0.66
CA THR A 8 -12.57 -25.17 -0.11
C THR A 8 -12.56 -26.33 -1.11
N THR A 9 -13.17 -26.11 -2.28
CA THR A 9 -13.12 -27.02 -3.43
C THR A 9 -12.79 -26.20 -4.68
N MET A 10 -11.90 -26.74 -5.51
CA MET A 10 -11.48 -26.02 -6.72
C MET A 10 -12.69 -25.72 -7.62
N PRO A 11 -12.88 -24.48 -8.09
CA PRO A 11 -14.01 -24.13 -8.97
C PRO A 11 -13.99 -24.95 -10.27
N GLU A 12 -15.19 -25.28 -10.79
CA GLU A 12 -15.31 -26.01 -12.05
C GLU A 12 -14.63 -25.24 -13.20
N GLY A 13 -13.78 -25.95 -13.92
CA GLY A 13 -13.01 -25.39 -15.04
C GLY A 13 -11.75 -24.60 -14.64
N PHE A 14 -11.49 -24.41 -13.34
CA PHE A 14 -10.23 -23.84 -12.90
C PHE A 14 -9.13 -24.92 -12.93
N ILE A 15 -8.05 -24.61 -13.65
CA ILE A 15 -6.87 -25.49 -13.76
C ILE A 15 -5.71 -24.76 -13.09
N PRO A 16 -5.24 -25.20 -11.90
CA PRO A 16 -4.13 -24.56 -11.23
C PRO A 16 -2.84 -24.71 -12.06
N GLY A 17 -2.15 -23.61 -12.29
CA GLY A 17 -0.80 -23.59 -12.87
C GLY A 17 0.29 -23.86 -11.83
N ILE A 18 -0.03 -23.58 -10.56
CA ILE A 18 0.85 -23.77 -9.41
C ILE A 18 0.13 -24.68 -8.44
N THR A 19 0.81 -25.71 -7.97
CA THR A 19 0.31 -26.62 -6.95
C THR A 19 1.05 -26.41 -5.63
N VAL A 20 0.34 -26.55 -4.51
CA VAL A 20 0.90 -26.49 -3.16
C VAL A 20 0.83 -27.85 -2.47
N SER A 21 1.69 -28.07 -1.49
CA SER A 21 1.74 -29.32 -0.73
C SER A 21 2.21 -29.06 0.70
N GLY A 22 2.01 -30.03 1.59
CA GLY A 22 2.48 -29.98 2.97
C GLY A 22 1.41 -29.56 3.98
N PHE A 23 0.17 -29.43 3.55
CA PHE A 23 -0.97 -29.19 4.42
C PHE A 23 -1.51 -30.54 4.98
N PHE A 24 -2.01 -30.50 6.22
CA PHE A 24 -2.70 -31.66 6.83
C PHE A 24 -4.19 -31.68 6.48
N ASP A 25 -4.78 -30.52 6.16
CA ASP A 25 -6.17 -30.32 5.79
C ASP A 25 -6.27 -30.11 4.27
N GLU A 26 -7.09 -30.94 3.61
CA GLU A 26 -7.28 -30.89 2.16
C GLU A 26 -8.02 -29.59 1.73
N GLU A 27 -8.97 -29.10 2.54
CA GLU A 27 -9.70 -27.87 2.24
C GLU A 27 -8.78 -26.66 2.34
N GLU A 28 -7.93 -26.61 3.36
CA GLU A 28 -6.92 -25.56 3.53
C GLU A 28 -5.92 -25.58 2.36
N GLN A 29 -5.45 -26.77 1.95
CA GLN A 29 -4.57 -26.90 0.79
C GLN A 29 -5.20 -26.35 -0.47
N VAL A 30 -6.48 -26.63 -0.75
CA VAL A 30 -7.21 -26.11 -1.90
C VAL A 30 -7.33 -24.59 -1.84
N GLN A 31 -7.64 -24.02 -0.68
CA GLN A 31 -7.71 -22.56 -0.49
C GLN A 31 -6.37 -21.89 -0.78
N PHE A 32 -5.27 -22.42 -0.25
CA PHE A 32 -3.92 -21.89 -0.52
C PHE A 32 -3.52 -22.05 -1.98
N GLU A 33 -3.82 -23.18 -2.60
CA GLU A 33 -3.53 -23.42 -4.00
C GLU A 33 -4.29 -22.43 -4.90
N TYR A 34 -5.58 -22.20 -4.62
CA TYR A 34 -6.36 -21.18 -5.30
C TYR A 34 -5.76 -19.80 -5.12
N TYR A 35 -5.43 -19.40 -3.89
CA TYR A 35 -4.83 -18.10 -3.58
C TYR A 35 -3.50 -17.89 -4.32
N VAL A 36 -2.58 -18.86 -4.29
CA VAL A 36 -1.28 -18.74 -4.98
C VAL A 36 -1.46 -18.51 -6.48
N ASN A 37 -2.43 -19.19 -7.10
CA ASN A 37 -2.73 -18.99 -8.51
C ASN A 37 -3.34 -17.60 -8.78
N GLN A 38 -4.16 -17.05 -7.87
CA GLN A 38 -4.65 -15.66 -7.99
C GLN A 38 -3.49 -14.64 -7.87
N ILE A 39 -2.54 -14.88 -6.99
CA ILE A 39 -1.32 -14.03 -6.89
C ILE A 39 -0.49 -14.13 -8.18
N HIS A 40 -0.36 -15.30 -8.78
CA HIS A 40 0.33 -15.47 -10.06
C HIS A 40 -0.36 -14.73 -11.22
N GLU A 41 -1.70 -14.73 -11.27
CA GLU A 41 -2.45 -13.90 -12.22
C GLU A 41 -2.22 -12.41 -11.99
N MET A 42 -2.18 -11.97 -10.73
CA MET A 42 -1.88 -10.58 -10.37
C MET A 42 -0.46 -10.18 -10.80
N ASP A 43 0.53 -11.05 -10.57
CA ASP A 43 1.92 -10.81 -10.99
C ASP A 43 2.02 -10.67 -12.52
N THR A 44 1.33 -11.52 -13.25
CA THR A 44 1.23 -11.43 -14.71
C THR A 44 0.63 -10.10 -15.16
N PHE A 45 -0.47 -9.69 -14.54
CA PHE A 45 -1.11 -8.39 -14.81
C PHE A 45 -0.17 -7.21 -14.51
N ILE A 46 0.56 -7.25 -13.40
CA ILE A 46 1.55 -6.21 -13.05
C ILE A 46 2.66 -6.15 -14.09
N GLY A 47 3.14 -7.31 -14.54
CA GLY A 47 4.14 -7.40 -15.61
C GLY A 47 3.65 -6.76 -16.93
N GLU A 48 2.42 -7.03 -17.33
CA GLU A 48 1.79 -6.42 -18.52
C GLU A 48 1.61 -4.89 -18.33
N LEU A 49 1.13 -4.47 -17.17
CA LEU A 49 0.94 -3.05 -16.83
C LEU A 49 2.26 -2.28 -16.88
N THR A 50 3.30 -2.78 -16.22
CA THR A 50 4.63 -2.13 -16.20
C THR A 50 5.26 -2.11 -17.59
N ASN A 51 5.07 -3.16 -18.40
CA ASN A 51 5.47 -3.21 -19.80
C ASN A 51 4.75 -2.14 -20.64
N MET A 52 3.46 -1.93 -20.41
CA MET A 52 2.70 -0.88 -21.09
C MET A 52 3.17 0.52 -20.67
N LEU A 53 3.33 0.73 -19.36
CA LEU A 53 3.77 2.01 -18.79
C LEU A 53 5.21 2.36 -19.18
N SER A 54 6.10 1.38 -19.35
CA SER A 54 7.49 1.60 -19.79
C SER A 54 7.62 2.18 -21.19
N ARG A 55 6.58 2.04 -22.04
CA ARG A 55 6.53 2.57 -23.40
C ARG A 55 5.95 3.98 -23.49
N ARG A 56 5.51 4.54 -22.38
CA ARG A 56 5.00 5.92 -22.35
C ARG A 56 6.16 6.92 -22.44
N ASN A 57 5.92 8.01 -23.16
CA ASN A 57 6.88 9.13 -23.21
C ASN A 57 6.78 10.06 -22.00
N GLU A 58 5.76 9.91 -21.17
CA GLU A 58 5.57 10.67 -19.93
C GLU A 58 6.22 9.92 -18.77
N GLU A 59 6.94 10.64 -17.91
CA GLU A 59 7.45 10.09 -16.66
C GLU A 59 6.28 9.60 -15.80
N THR A 60 6.30 8.32 -15.50
CA THR A 60 5.20 7.62 -14.82
C THR A 60 5.73 6.88 -13.62
N VAL A 61 5.04 7.01 -12.50
CA VAL A 61 5.29 6.25 -11.27
C VAL A 61 4.07 5.40 -10.98
N LEU A 62 4.31 4.12 -10.67
CA LEU A 62 3.31 3.17 -10.20
C LEU A 62 3.63 2.84 -8.74
N VAL A 63 2.65 3.00 -7.87
CA VAL A 63 2.72 2.59 -6.47
C VAL A 63 1.68 1.52 -6.24
N MET A 64 2.10 0.38 -5.72
CA MET A 64 1.20 -0.71 -5.30
C MET A 64 1.52 -1.13 -3.87
N TYR A 65 0.50 -1.49 -3.14
CA TYR A 65 0.62 -1.95 -1.75
C TYR A 65 -0.51 -2.93 -1.42
N GLY A 66 -0.22 -3.86 -0.50
CA GLY A 66 -1.26 -4.67 0.11
C GLY A 66 -1.96 -3.88 1.21
N ASP A 67 -3.27 -3.89 1.24
CA ASP A 67 -4.08 -3.25 2.28
C ASP A 67 -4.22 -4.14 3.52
N HIS A 68 -4.18 -5.45 3.34
CA HIS A 68 -4.18 -6.47 4.40
C HIS A 68 -3.68 -7.82 3.88
N LEU A 69 -3.39 -8.75 4.79
CA LEU A 69 -3.09 -10.14 4.45
C LEU A 69 -4.36 -10.88 3.97
N PRO A 70 -4.20 -11.99 3.23
CA PRO A 70 -5.31 -12.86 2.85
C PRO A 70 -6.03 -13.42 4.08
N THR A 71 -7.33 -13.74 3.93
CA THR A 71 -8.19 -14.25 4.99
C THR A 71 -7.93 -15.74 5.30
N PHE A 72 -6.75 -16.02 5.80
CA PHE A 72 -6.39 -17.31 6.41
C PHE A 72 -6.31 -17.16 7.93
N ASN A 73 -6.19 -18.27 8.64
CA ASN A 73 -6.05 -18.30 10.11
C ASN A 73 -4.63 -17.91 10.57
N PHE A 74 -4.08 -16.81 10.02
CA PHE A 74 -2.78 -16.30 10.45
C PHE A 74 -2.87 -15.65 11.82
N THR A 75 -1.84 -15.88 12.63
CA THR A 75 -1.61 -15.22 13.91
C THR A 75 -0.21 -14.66 13.93
N ASN A 76 0.10 -13.76 14.86
CA ASN A 76 1.46 -13.27 15.00
C ASN A 76 2.49 -14.39 15.21
N ASP A 77 2.08 -15.47 15.89
CA ASP A 77 2.96 -16.64 16.16
C ASP A 77 3.22 -17.49 14.91
N THR A 78 2.35 -17.42 13.90
CA THR A 78 2.51 -18.16 12.63
C THR A 78 3.21 -17.36 11.55
N MET A 79 3.40 -16.04 11.76
CA MET A 79 4.10 -15.18 10.82
C MET A 79 5.58 -15.11 11.14
N GLU A 80 6.44 -15.22 10.13
CA GLU A 80 7.90 -15.13 10.29
C GLU A 80 8.34 -13.79 10.88
N ASN A 81 7.66 -12.69 10.48
CA ASN A 81 7.89 -11.34 10.99
C ASN A 81 7.18 -11.04 12.32
N GLY A 82 6.32 -11.94 12.83
CA GLY A 82 5.57 -11.76 14.06
C GLY A 82 4.45 -10.70 14.00
N ASP A 83 4.06 -10.24 12.81
CA ASP A 83 3.09 -9.17 12.64
C ASP A 83 2.11 -9.45 11.48
N ILE A 84 0.84 -9.73 11.83
CA ILE A 84 -0.24 -9.97 10.86
C ILE A 84 -0.72 -8.69 10.15
N TYR A 85 -0.29 -7.52 10.58
CA TYR A 85 -0.67 -6.23 9.96
C TYR A 85 0.37 -5.71 8.98
N GLN A 86 1.53 -6.35 8.91
CA GLN A 86 2.55 -5.98 7.94
C GLN A 86 2.20 -6.51 6.56
N THR A 87 2.24 -5.61 5.57
CA THR A 87 2.09 -5.92 4.14
C THR A 87 3.25 -5.31 3.36
N GLU A 88 3.36 -5.67 2.10
CA GLU A 88 4.39 -5.18 1.21
C GLU A 88 3.90 -4.00 0.37
N TYR A 89 4.83 -3.14 -0.03
CA TYR A 89 4.59 -2.13 -1.07
C TYR A 89 5.76 -2.05 -2.03
N PHE A 90 5.52 -1.57 -3.24
CA PHE A 90 6.58 -1.20 -4.16
C PHE A 90 6.28 0.12 -4.89
N ILE A 91 7.35 0.79 -5.28
CA ILE A 91 7.33 1.99 -6.11
C ILE A 91 8.14 1.70 -7.37
N TRP A 92 7.48 1.72 -8.51
CA TRP A 92 8.08 1.51 -9.82
C TRP A 92 8.01 2.79 -10.65
N SER A 93 8.96 3.00 -11.55
CA SER A 93 8.93 4.10 -12.52
C SER A 93 9.47 3.66 -13.89
N ASN A 94 9.03 4.34 -14.95
CA ASN A 94 9.56 4.12 -16.30
C ASN A 94 10.82 4.94 -16.63
N TYR A 95 11.33 5.74 -15.68
CA TYR A 95 12.49 6.62 -15.85
C TYR A 95 13.66 6.31 -14.89
N GLY A 96 13.62 5.18 -14.20
CA GLY A 96 14.73 4.71 -13.37
C GLY A 96 14.86 5.39 -12.00
N LEU A 97 13.76 5.59 -11.30
CA LEU A 97 13.79 6.03 -9.90
C LEU A 97 14.62 5.05 -9.06
N GLU A 98 15.57 5.57 -8.29
CA GLU A 98 16.45 4.75 -7.44
C GLU A 98 15.65 3.85 -6.51
N LYS A 99 16.03 2.56 -6.42
CA LYS A 99 15.42 1.64 -5.45
C LYS A 99 15.81 2.04 -4.02
N LYS A 100 14.83 2.08 -3.12
CA LYS A 100 15.03 2.28 -1.68
C LYS A 100 14.10 1.34 -0.93
N ASP A 101 14.68 0.49 -0.09
CA ASP A 101 13.94 -0.39 0.81
C ASP A 101 13.79 0.32 2.15
N ILE A 102 12.57 0.73 2.49
CA ILE A 102 12.25 1.53 3.68
C ILE A 102 10.97 0.99 4.28
N ASP A 103 10.99 0.67 5.57
CA ASP A 103 9.79 0.35 6.32
C ASP A 103 8.98 1.61 6.61
N LEU A 104 7.69 1.57 6.30
CA LEU A 104 6.77 2.69 6.44
C LEU A 104 5.49 2.26 7.14
N GLN A 105 4.90 3.16 7.87
CA GLN A 105 3.50 3.02 8.23
C GLN A 105 2.60 3.42 7.05
N ALA A 106 1.45 2.76 6.87
CA ALA A 106 0.58 2.99 5.72
C ALA A 106 0.24 4.48 5.48
N TYR A 107 0.03 5.25 6.57
CA TYR A 107 -0.25 6.69 6.50
C TYR A 107 0.96 7.56 6.08
N GLN A 108 2.16 6.99 5.98
CA GLN A 108 3.38 7.68 5.53
C GLN A 108 3.67 7.44 4.04
N LEU A 109 3.05 6.43 3.43
CA LEU A 109 3.40 5.97 2.08
C LEU A 109 3.30 7.08 1.03
N SER A 110 2.20 7.81 0.98
CA SER A 110 2.03 8.90 0.00
C SER A 110 3.06 10.02 0.17
N ALA A 111 3.40 10.37 1.42
CA ALA A 111 4.41 11.38 1.68
C ALA A 111 5.81 10.92 1.28
N ALA A 112 6.13 9.63 1.50
CA ALA A 112 7.39 9.03 1.06
C ALA A 112 7.50 8.97 -0.47
N VAL A 113 6.40 8.67 -1.17
CA VAL A 113 6.36 8.72 -2.64
C VAL A 113 6.63 10.15 -3.13
N PHE A 114 5.92 11.15 -2.60
CA PHE A 114 6.12 12.53 -3.00
C PHE A 114 7.52 13.07 -2.68
N ASP A 115 8.09 12.67 -1.55
CA ASP A 115 9.48 13.01 -1.21
C ASP A 115 10.46 12.49 -2.27
N ARG A 116 10.27 11.26 -2.71
CA ARG A 116 11.09 10.66 -3.77
C ARG A 116 10.94 11.33 -5.13
N LEU A 117 9.80 11.98 -5.38
CA LEU A 117 9.52 12.75 -6.60
C LEU A 117 9.93 14.22 -6.47
N GLY A 118 10.48 14.64 -5.33
CA GLY A 118 10.83 16.04 -5.06
C GLY A 118 9.61 16.94 -4.88
N ILE A 119 8.44 16.37 -4.59
CA ILE A 119 7.21 17.11 -4.35
C ILE A 119 7.03 17.31 -2.85
N SER A 120 7.05 18.57 -2.40
CA SER A 120 6.90 18.93 -0.98
C SER A 120 5.85 20.02 -0.77
N GLU A 121 4.68 19.85 -1.37
CA GLU A 121 3.59 20.77 -1.23
C GLU A 121 2.59 20.35 -0.15
N GLY A 122 1.91 21.35 0.44
CA GLY A 122 0.95 21.11 1.51
C GLY A 122 1.58 20.83 2.88
N TYR A 123 0.90 21.31 3.93
CA TYR A 123 1.43 21.27 5.31
C TYR A 123 1.55 19.84 5.85
N ILE A 124 0.57 19.00 5.59
CA ILE A 124 0.58 17.59 6.04
C ILE A 124 1.71 16.82 5.37
N MET A 125 1.91 16.97 4.05
CA MET A 125 3.00 16.31 3.34
C MET A 125 4.37 16.75 3.86
N LYS A 126 4.58 18.06 4.01
CA LYS A 126 5.81 18.60 4.61
C LYS A 126 6.06 18.10 6.03
N PHE A 127 5.00 18.00 6.83
CA PHE A 127 5.10 17.44 8.17
C PHE A 127 5.56 15.98 8.12
N HIS A 128 4.91 15.13 7.34
CA HIS A 128 5.29 13.71 7.19
C HIS A 128 6.74 13.58 6.73
N GLN A 129 7.14 14.29 5.67
CA GLN A 129 8.49 14.24 5.12
C GLN A 129 9.55 14.69 6.14
N ALA A 130 9.28 15.75 6.89
CA ALA A 130 10.24 16.32 7.83
C ALA A 130 10.29 15.61 9.20
N LYS A 131 9.21 14.92 9.59
CA LYS A 131 8.99 14.44 10.97
C LYS A 131 8.76 12.95 11.13
N HIS A 132 8.82 12.15 10.04
CA HIS A 132 8.53 10.72 10.07
C HIS A 132 9.35 9.91 11.09
N ASN A 133 10.56 10.36 11.45
CA ASN A 133 11.44 9.73 12.42
C ASN A 133 11.38 10.37 13.83
N ASP A 134 10.53 11.36 14.06
CA ASP A 134 10.42 12.03 15.36
C ASP A 134 9.77 11.09 16.39
N ALA A 135 10.36 10.99 17.60
CA ALA A 135 9.79 10.21 18.70
C ALA A 135 8.35 10.64 19.07
N ASP A 136 8.05 11.93 18.90
CA ASP A 136 6.73 12.53 19.16
C ASP A 136 5.87 12.67 17.88
N TYR A 137 6.20 11.97 16.81
CA TYR A 137 5.57 12.12 15.51
C TYR A 137 4.03 12.09 15.55
N LEU A 138 3.43 11.03 16.08
CA LEU A 138 1.97 10.90 16.15
C LEU A 138 1.32 11.97 17.02
N LYS A 139 1.98 12.38 18.11
CA LYS A 139 1.48 13.45 18.97
C LYS A 139 1.46 14.78 18.23
N LYS A 140 2.52 15.11 17.53
CA LYS A 140 2.64 16.32 16.73
C LYS A 140 1.66 16.33 15.53
N LEU A 141 1.49 15.17 14.89
CA LEU A 141 0.50 15.00 13.81
C LEU A 141 -0.91 15.30 14.30
N LYS A 142 -1.33 14.74 15.44
CA LYS A 142 -2.65 15.01 16.03
C LYS A 142 -2.87 16.49 16.36
N VAL A 143 -1.83 17.19 16.82
CA VAL A 143 -1.91 18.63 17.08
C VAL A 143 -2.10 19.41 15.79
N LEU A 144 -1.34 19.06 14.75
CA LEU A 144 -1.45 19.67 13.43
C LEU A 144 -2.83 19.44 12.80
N GLU A 145 -3.32 18.20 12.83
CA GLU A 145 -4.66 17.84 12.34
C GLU A 145 -5.76 18.60 13.08
N TYR A 146 -5.63 18.69 14.42
CA TYR A 146 -6.58 19.44 15.23
C TYR A 146 -6.61 20.93 14.83
N ASP A 147 -5.44 21.56 14.68
CA ASP A 147 -5.36 22.97 14.25
C ASP A 147 -5.99 23.19 12.88
N ILE A 148 -5.74 22.27 11.94
CA ILE A 148 -6.29 22.33 10.58
C ILE A 148 -7.82 22.18 10.58
N LEU A 149 -8.36 21.27 11.37
CA LEU A 149 -9.79 20.92 11.32
C LEU A 149 -10.64 21.77 12.28
N TYR A 150 -10.17 21.98 13.50
CA TYR A 150 -10.97 22.51 14.59
C TYR A 150 -10.34 23.70 15.32
N GLY A 151 -9.03 23.91 15.23
CA GLY A 151 -8.29 24.94 15.92
C GLY A 151 -8.37 26.30 15.22
N ASP A 152 -7.47 27.20 15.65
CA ASP A 152 -7.42 28.59 15.16
C ASP A 152 -6.75 28.73 13.78
N LYS A 153 -6.44 27.63 13.11
CA LYS A 153 -5.76 27.61 11.80
C LYS A 153 -4.40 28.31 11.82
N GLN A 154 -3.66 28.15 12.91
CA GLN A 154 -2.36 28.82 13.12
C GLN A 154 -1.36 28.43 12.03
N ILE A 155 -1.41 27.18 11.57
CA ILE A 155 -0.57 26.71 10.45
C ILE A 155 -0.77 27.51 9.15
N TYR A 156 -1.91 28.20 9.02
CA TYR A 156 -2.28 29.05 7.88
C TYR A 156 -2.35 30.54 8.25
N ASP A 157 -1.69 30.94 9.34
CA ASP A 157 -1.78 32.32 9.87
C ASP A 157 -3.23 32.77 10.13
N GLY A 158 -4.10 31.88 10.58
CA GLY A 158 -5.52 32.11 10.80
C GLY A 158 -6.37 32.23 9.53
N LYS A 159 -5.79 31.98 8.35
CA LYS A 159 -6.50 32.03 7.08
C LYS A 159 -6.91 30.62 6.64
N VAL A 160 -8.12 30.49 6.09
CA VAL A 160 -8.54 29.25 5.43
C VAL A 160 -7.94 29.23 4.03
N PRO A 161 -7.01 28.33 3.70
CA PRO A 161 -6.30 28.36 2.42
C PRO A 161 -7.19 28.02 1.22
N TYR A 162 -8.39 27.48 1.49
CA TYR A 162 -9.30 27.02 0.46
C TYR A 162 -10.75 27.00 0.95
N VAL A 163 -11.66 27.62 0.23
CA VAL A 163 -13.10 27.52 0.45
C VAL A 163 -13.66 26.62 -0.65
N ALA A 164 -14.22 25.48 -0.27
CA ALA A 164 -14.75 24.45 -1.18
C ALA A 164 -15.92 24.92 -2.09
N THR A 165 -16.27 26.19 -2.05
CA THR A 165 -17.34 26.80 -2.85
C THR A 165 -16.98 27.03 -4.32
N ASP A 166 -15.71 26.88 -4.70
CA ASP A 166 -15.26 27.18 -6.07
C ASP A 166 -15.16 25.93 -6.98
N LEU A 167 -15.54 24.76 -6.47
CA LEU A 167 -15.75 23.56 -7.30
C LEU A 167 -17.21 23.55 -7.80
N LYS A 168 -17.47 24.30 -8.85
CA LYS A 168 -18.66 24.14 -9.70
C LYS A 168 -18.27 23.47 -11.00
#